data_2a9d8ac29cf87864ff6663ad02cebe5c
#
_entry.id   2a9d8ac29cf87864ff6663ad02cebe5c
#
_cell.length_a   1.000
_cell.length_b   1.000
_cell.length_c   1.000
_cell.angle_alpha   90.00
_cell.angle_beta   90.00
_cell.angle_gamma   90.00
#
_symmetry.space_group_name_H-M   'P 1'
#
loop_
_entity.id
_entity.type
_entity.pdbx_description
1 polymer ?
#
loop_
_entity_poly.entity_id
_entity_poly.type
_entity_poly.pdbx_seq_one_letter_code
_entity_poly.pdbx_strand_id
1 'polypeptide(L)'
;QPTQVQDVTRNDEVLAVSLELASKSWKVGLDDGKRKSPAVHGVDHAEPEGRLDEAMAVIEKAKKKWGLAPGVRVVVVYEAGQDGFWIQRALSERGYEALVVDAASIPVERKSRRAKTDRLDAVRLVVTLRAWLRGERDRMKVVRVPAVEAEGQRHLVRDRGTLQKEIGQH
;
A
#
# COMPACT_ATOMS: atom_id res chain seq x y z
N GLN A 1 11.09 -4.37 31.10
CA GLN A 1 12.21 -4.74 30.21
C GLN A 1 12.36 -3.70 29.12
N PRO A 2 13.55 -3.20 28.91
CA PRO A 2 13.76 -2.15 27.92
C PRO A 2 13.31 -2.56 26.52
N THR A 3 13.50 -3.82 26.17
CA THR A 3 13.14 -4.33 24.84
C THR A 3 11.65 -4.26 24.59
N GLN A 4 10.85 -4.60 25.58
CA GLN A 4 9.40 -4.57 25.45
C GLN A 4 8.87 -3.14 25.31
N VAL A 5 9.45 -2.21 26.07
CA VAL A 5 9.08 -0.80 25.98
C VAL A 5 9.42 -0.25 24.59
N GLN A 6 10.59 -0.61 24.08
CA GLN A 6 11.00 -0.19 22.74
C GLN A 6 10.08 -0.74 21.67
N ASP A 7 9.62 -1.98 21.82
CA ASP A 7 8.72 -2.59 20.83
C ASP A 7 7.36 -1.90 20.83
N VAL A 8 6.83 -1.56 22.00
CA VAL A 8 5.58 -0.82 22.11
C VAL A 8 5.73 0.56 21.44
N THR A 9 6.83 1.24 21.71
CA THR A 9 7.11 2.54 21.11
C THR A 9 7.21 2.43 19.58
N ARG A 10 7.85 1.37 19.09
CA ARG A 10 7.95 1.13 17.65
C ARG A 10 6.58 0.97 16.99
N ASN A 11 5.66 0.28 17.67
CA ASN A 11 4.32 0.09 17.12
C ASN A 11 3.54 1.40 17.08
N ASP A 12 3.77 2.28 18.06
CA ASP A 12 3.12 3.58 18.08
C ASP A 12 3.74 4.55 17.08
N GLU A 13 5.01 4.37 16.74
CA GLU A 13 5.72 5.25 15.81
C GLU A 13 5.82 4.64 14.41
N VAL A 14 4.68 4.26 13.87
CA VAL A 14 4.61 3.73 12.51
C VAL A 14 3.89 4.73 11.63
N LEU A 15 4.51 5.08 10.53
CA LEU A 15 3.83 5.86 9.49
C LEU A 15 3.09 4.88 8.60
N ALA A 16 1.77 4.93 8.65
CA ALA A 16 0.92 4.12 7.79
C ALA A 16 0.67 4.88 6.50
N VAL A 17 0.79 4.20 5.38
CA VAL A 17 0.64 4.78 4.05
C VAL A 17 -0.24 3.88 3.21
N SER A 18 -1.17 4.46 2.47
CA SER A 18 -1.94 3.73 1.48
C SER A 18 -1.69 4.29 0.09
N LEU A 19 -1.75 3.43 -0.91
CA LEU A 19 -1.68 3.84 -2.30
C LEU A 19 -2.98 3.43 -2.98
N GLU A 20 -3.70 4.42 -3.48
CA GLU A 20 -4.85 4.19 -4.34
C GLU A 20 -4.38 4.34 -5.78
N LEU A 21 -4.42 3.24 -6.53
CA LEU A 21 -3.81 3.15 -7.86
C LEU A 21 -4.88 3.36 -8.92
N ALA A 22 -4.87 4.51 -9.55
CA ALA A 22 -5.71 4.77 -10.71
C ALA A 22 -4.83 4.77 -11.96
N SER A 23 -5.46 4.77 -13.12
CA SER A 23 -4.73 4.61 -14.38
C SER A 23 -3.78 5.78 -14.70
N LYS A 24 -4.11 6.98 -14.26
CA LYS A 24 -3.32 8.17 -14.59
C LYS A 24 -2.76 8.89 -13.39
N SER A 25 -3.37 8.73 -12.24
CA SER A 25 -2.92 9.39 -11.02
C SER A 25 -3.14 8.47 -9.84
N TRP A 26 -2.30 8.61 -8.84
CA TRP A 26 -2.44 7.84 -7.61
C TRP A 26 -2.75 8.79 -6.47
N LYS A 27 -3.38 8.27 -5.44
CA LYS A 27 -3.57 8.99 -4.17
C LYS A 27 -2.77 8.30 -3.10
N VAL A 28 -2.06 9.09 -2.31
CA VAL A 28 -1.24 8.60 -1.21
C VAL A 28 -1.91 9.06 0.09
N GLY A 29 -2.38 8.09 0.87
CA GLY A 29 -2.92 8.37 2.19
C GLY A 29 -1.84 8.17 3.23
N LEU A 30 -1.79 9.05 4.23
CA LEU A 30 -0.75 9.00 5.26
C LEU A 30 -1.34 9.26 6.63
N ASP A 31 -0.93 8.45 7.60
CA ASP A 31 -1.38 8.58 8.98
C ASP A 31 -0.22 8.22 9.91
N ASP A 32 0.16 9.16 10.76
CA ASP A 32 1.23 8.94 11.75
C ASP A 32 0.73 8.37 13.07
N GLY A 33 -0.58 8.12 13.18
CA GLY A 33 -1.19 7.62 14.40
C GLY A 33 -1.58 8.69 15.40
N LYS A 34 -1.19 9.93 15.17
CA LYS A 34 -1.45 11.06 16.08
C LYS A 34 -2.39 12.09 15.46
N ARG A 35 -2.60 12.02 14.16
CA ARG A 35 -3.44 12.96 13.43
C ARG A 35 -4.92 12.64 13.67
N LYS A 36 -5.75 13.66 13.60
CA LYS A 36 -7.20 13.47 13.69
C LYS A 36 -7.74 12.73 12.48
N SER A 37 -7.19 13.03 11.31
CA SER A 37 -7.58 12.37 10.07
C SER A 37 -6.35 12.19 9.18
N PRO A 38 -6.36 11.19 8.30
CA PRO A 38 -5.25 10.97 7.39
C PRO A 38 -5.10 12.13 6.41
N ALA A 39 -3.86 12.39 6.02
CA ALA A 39 -3.57 13.28 4.91
C ALA A 39 -3.64 12.51 3.61
N VAL A 40 -4.03 13.18 2.53
CA VAL A 40 -4.08 12.56 1.20
C VAL A 40 -3.40 13.49 0.21
N HIS A 41 -2.50 12.93 -0.58
CA HIS A 41 -1.80 13.67 -1.65
C HIS A 41 -2.00 12.94 -2.97
N GLY A 42 -2.22 13.71 -4.04
CA GLY A 42 -2.25 13.15 -5.38
C GLY A 42 -0.87 13.15 -5.98
N VAL A 43 -0.55 12.11 -6.74
CA VAL A 43 0.66 12.07 -7.56
C VAL A 43 0.26 11.79 -9.00
N ASP A 44 0.75 12.63 -9.89
CA ASP A 44 0.45 12.57 -11.30
C ASP A 44 1.75 12.37 -12.07
N HIS A 45 1.82 11.31 -12.83
CA HIS A 45 2.95 11.06 -13.71
C HIS A 45 2.48 10.16 -14.83
N ALA A 46 3.04 10.35 -16.01
CA ALA A 46 2.65 9.54 -17.17
C ALA A 46 3.00 8.07 -16.97
N GLU A 47 4.12 7.79 -16.29
CA GLU A 47 4.62 6.44 -16.11
C GLU A 47 4.38 5.95 -14.68
N PRO A 48 4.01 4.67 -14.49
CA PRO A 48 3.80 4.13 -13.15
C PRO A 48 5.04 4.21 -12.26
N GLU A 49 6.22 4.00 -12.80
CA GLU A 49 7.46 4.10 -12.04
C GLU A 49 7.68 5.52 -11.52
N GLY A 50 7.33 6.53 -12.34
CA GLY A 50 7.40 7.92 -11.91
C GLY A 50 6.40 8.24 -10.83
N ARG A 51 5.20 7.66 -10.91
CA ARG A 51 4.20 7.82 -9.83
C ARG A 51 4.71 7.24 -8.52
N LEU A 52 5.35 6.08 -8.58
CA LEU A 52 5.91 5.47 -7.38
C LEU A 52 7.03 6.33 -6.80
N ASP A 53 7.91 6.86 -7.64
CA ASP A 53 8.97 7.76 -7.18
C ASP A 53 8.38 9.00 -6.50
N GLU A 54 7.34 9.58 -7.09
CA GLU A 54 6.67 10.73 -6.49
C GLU A 54 5.97 10.37 -5.18
N ALA A 55 5.35 9.19 -5.11
CA ALA A 55 4.73 8.72 -3.88
C ALA A 55 5.77 8.57 -2.76
N MET A 56 6.94 8.02 -3.09
CA MET A 56 8.02 7.91 -2.10
C MET A 56 8.50 9.29 -1.66
N ALA A 57 8.57 10.25 -2.58
CA ALA A 57 8.93 11.62 -2.22
C ALA A 57 7.89 12.23 -1.27
N VAL A 58 6.61 11.95 -1.48
CA VAL A 58 5.54 12.38 -0.57
C VAL A 58 5.74 11.81 0.83
N ILE A 59 6.09 10.53 0.91
CA ILE A 59 6.35 9.87 2.20
C ILE A 59 7.50 10.56 2.92
N GLU A 60 8.63 10.78 2.24
CA GLU A 60 9.79 11.39 2.87
C GLU A 60 9.52 12.84 3.29
N LYS A 61 8.77 13.57 2.49
CA LYS A 61 8.37 14.93 2.84
C LYS A 61 7.47 14.95 4.07
N ALA A 62 6.54 14.01 4.18
CA ALA A 62 5.67 13.91 5.34
C ALA A 62 6.46 13.57 6.60
N LYS A 63 7.43 12.67 6.50
CA LYS A 63 8.30 12.35 7.64
C LYS A 63 8.98 13.60 8.19
N LYS A 64 9.51 14.43 7.33
CA LYS A 64 10.16 15.68 7.73
C LYS A 64 9.17 16.66 8.30
N LYS A 65 8.06 16.86 7.62
CA LYS A 65 7.05 17.85 8.01
C LYS A 65 6.45 17.52 9.37
N TRP A 66 6.26 16.24 9.67
CA TRP A 66 5.65 15.81 10.91
C TRP A 66 6.65 15.48 12.00
N GLY A 67 7.92 15.75 11.76
CA GLY A 67 8.97 15.56 12.77
C GLY A 67 9.21 14.10 13.13
N LEU A 68 8.98 13.19 12.21
CA LEU A 68 9.21 11.77 12.46
C LEU A 68 10.70 11.46 12.32
N ALA A 69 11.16 10.46 13.06
CA ALA A 69 12.55 10.03 12.98
C ALA A 69 12.87 9.56 11.55
N PRO A 70 14.10 9.82 11.03
CA PRO A 70 14.44 9.36 9.68
C PRO A 70 14.31 7.85 9.51
N GLY A 71 14.53 7.09 10.59
CA GLY A 71 14.39 5.63 10.55
C GLY A 71 13.02 5.13 10.98
N VAL A 72 12.00 5.98 11.02
CA VAL A 72 10.67 5.55 11.42
C VAL A 72 10.18 4.43 10.50
N ARG A 73 9.51 3.45 11.11
CA ARG A 73 8.93 2.35 10.36
C ARG A 73 7.82 2.88 9.46
N VAL A 74 7.89 2.57 8.17
CA VAL A 74 6.87 2.96 7.21
C VAL A 74 6.25 1.69 6.64
N VAL A 75 4.93 1.57 6.75
CA VAL A 75 4.18 0.45 6.18
C VAL A 75 3.25 1.00 5.11
N VAL A 76 3.40 0.50 3.90
CA VAL A 76 2.62 0.93 2.73
C VAL A 76 1.70 -0.21 2.32
N VAL A 77 0.43 0.11 2.11
CA VAL A 77 -0.56 -0.87 1.68
C VAL A 77 -1.19 -0.44 0.35
N TYR A 78 -1.42 -1.40 -0.52
CA TYR A 78 -2.20 -1.18 -1.73
C TYR A 78 -2.98 -2.43 -2.08
N GLU A 79 -4.05 -2.26 -2.86
CA GLU A 79 -4.89 -3.38 -3.25
C GLU A 79 -4.27 -4.16 -4.39
N ALA A 80 -4.33 -5.49 -4.29
CA ALA A 80 -3.89 -6.36 -5.37
C ALA A 80 -4.73 -6.11 -6.62
N GLY A 81 -4.08 -5.93 -7.75
CA GLY A 81 -4.73 -5.64 -9.01
C GLY A 81 -3.83 -5.97 -10.18
N GLN A 82 -4.05 -5.28 -11.29
CA GLN A 82 -3.31 -5.53 -12.52
C GLN A 82 -1.83 -5.22 -12.39
N ASP A 83 -1.47 -4.33 -11.47
CA ASP A 83 -0.08 -3.94 -11.27
C ASP A 83 0.77 -5.05 -10.64
N GLY A 84 0.11 -6.08 -10.08
CA GLY A 84 0.83 -7.20 -9.50
C GLY A 84 1.69 -6.79 -8.30
N PHE A 85 2.91 -7.32 -8.26
CA PHE A 85 3.78 -7.16 -7.10
C PHE A 85 4.99 -6.27 -7.33
N TRP A 86 5.09 -5.63 -8.49
CA TRP A 86 6.28 -4.81 -8.77
C TRP A 86 6.40 -3.63 -7.81
N ILE A 87 5.26 -3.05 -7.42
CA ILE A 87 5.24 -1.93 -6.47
C ILE A 87 5.76 -2.40 -5.11
N GLN A 88 5.28 -3.55 -4.65
CA GLN A 88 5.72 -4.12 -3.38
C GLN A 88 7.23 -4.35 -3.37
N ARG A 89 7.75 -4.90 -4.45
CA ARG A 89 9.19 -5.14 -4.56
C ARG A 89 10.00 -3.86 -4.57
N ALA A 90 9.56 -2.88 -5.34
CA ALA A 90 10.26 -1.59 -5.42
C ALA A 90 10.25 -0.87 -4.08
N LEU A 91 9.12 -0.90 -3.36
CA LEU A 91 9.04 -0.31 -2.03
C LEU A 91 9.94 -1.04 -1.04
N SER A 92 9.95 -2.37 -1.09
CA SER A 92 10.80 -3.17 -0.21
C SER A 92 12.28 -2.89 -0.43
N GLU A 93 12.69 -2.71 -1.67
CA GLU A 93 14.06 -2.38 -2.01
C GLU A 93 14.50 -1.02 -1.43
N ARG A 94 13.54 -0.11 -1.24
CA ARG A 94 13.80 1.20 -0.67
C ARG A 94 13.69 1.22 0.86
N GLY A 95 13.43 0.07 1.49
CA GLY A 95 13.37 -0.04 2.93
C GLY A 95 11.99 0.17 3.53
N TYR A 96 10.96 0.31 2.71
CA TYR A 96 9.59 0.38 3.18
C TYR A 96 9.01 -1.03 3.32
N GLU A 97 8.14 -1.22 4.33
CA GLU A 97 7.37 -2.47 4.41
C GLU A 97 6.14 -2.29 3.55
N ALA A 98 5.95 -3.17 2.59
CA ALA A 98 4.83 -3.06 1.66
C ALA A 98 3.93 -4.28 1.76
N LEU A 99 2.64 -4.03 1.90
CA LEU A 99 1.61 -5.05 2.03
C LEU A 99 0.66 -4.93 0.85
N VAL A 100 0.39 -6.05 0.22
CA VAL A 100 -0.62 -6.14 -0.83
C VAL A 100 -1.85 -6.78 -0.21
N VAL A 101 -3.01 -6.16 -0.38
CA VAL A 101 -4.24 -6.67 0.23
C VAL A 101 -5.24 -7.08 -0.83
N ASP A 102 -6.09 -8.01 -0.44
CA ASP A 102 -7.21 -8.44 -1.26
C ASP A 102 -8.32 -7.39 -1.14
N ALA A 103 -8.65 -6.75 -2.25
CA ALA A 103 -9.68 -5.71 -2.29
C ALA A 103 -11.02 -6.21 -1.76
N ALA A 104 -11.35 -7.47 -2.00
CA ALA A 104 -12.60 -8.06 -1.55
C ALA A 104 -12.69 -8.17 -0.03
N SER A 105 -11.55 -8.15 0.67
CA SER A 105 -11.52 -8.27 2.12
C SER A 105 -11.75 -6.95 2.84
N ILE A 106 -11.73 -5.83 2.13
CA ILE A 106 -11.88 -4.51 2.73
C ILE A 106 -13.35 -4.11 2.70
N PRO A 107 -13.95 -3.78 3.85
CA PRO A 107 -15.35 -3.40 3.88
C PRO A 107 -15.60 -2.13 3.06
N VAL A 108 -16.61 -2.19 2.21
CA VAL A 108 -17.03 -1.05 1.40
C VAL A 108 -18.51 -0.80 1.65
N GLU A 109 -18.85 0.43 2.02
CA GLU A 109 -20.25 0.80 2.17
C GLU A 109 -20.87 1.01 0.79
N ARG A 110 -21.90 0.24 0.49
CA ARG A 110 -22.59 0.33 -0.79
C ARG A 110 -23.19 1.70 -1.03
N LYS A 111 -23.62 2.36 0.03
CA LYS A 111 -24.24 3.70 -0.08
C LYS A 111 -23.25 4.74 -0.57
N SER A 112 -21.99 4.58 -0.26
CA SER A 112 -20.96 5.54 -0.64
C SER A 112 -20.39 5.28 -2.04
N ARG A 113 -20.87 4.26 -2.72
CA ARG A 113 -20.35 3.87 -4.02
C ARG A 113 -20.40 4.99 -5.06
N ARG A 114 -21.47 5.76 -5.08
CA ARG A 114 -21.65 6.87 -6.03
C ARG A 114 -20.82 8.08 -5.67
N ALA A 115 -20.59 8.28 -4.39
CA ALA A 115 -19.75 9.36 -3.89
C ALA A 115 -18.30 8.94 -3.73
N LYS A 116 -17.98 7.72 -4.13
CA LYS A 116 -16.68 7.14 -4.01
C LYS A 116 -15.68 7.91 -4.86
N THR A 117 -14.64 8.41 -4.22
CA THR A 117 -13.53 9.07 -4.88
C THR A 117 -12.25 8.36 -4.51
N ASP A 118 -11.23 8.52 -5.34
CA ASP A 118 -9.91 7.96 -5.06
C ASP A 118 -9.37 8.46 -3.72
N ARG A 119 -9.72 9.70 -3.35
CA ARG A 119 -9.33 10.24 -2.06
C ARG A 119 -9.97 9.47 -0.90
N LEU A 120 -11.27 9.18 -0.99
CA LEU A 120 -11.97 8.42 0.05
C LEU A 120 -11.43 6.99 0.14
N ASP A 121 -11.08 6.41 -0.99
CA ASP A 121 -10.50 5.07 -1.02
C ASP A 121 -9.15 5.06 -0.33
N ALA A 122 -8.31 6.07 -0.58
CA ALA A 122 -7.01 6.18 0.07
C ALA A 122 -7.16 6.33 1.59
N VAL A 123 -8.12 7.16 2.03
CA VAL A 123 -8.39 7.32 3.47
C VAL A 123 -8.86 6.02 4.09
N ARG A 124 -9.82 5.36 3.46
CA ARG A 124 -10.37 4.10 3.98
C ARG A 124 -9.28 3.05 4.11
N LEU A 125 -8.43 2.97 3.12
CA LEU A 125 -7.37 1.97 3.10
C LEU A 125 -6.33 2.23 4.19
N VAL A 126 -5.92 3.48 4.39
CA VAL A 126 -4.92 3.78 5.43
C VAL A 126 -5.52 3.64 6.83
N VAL A 127 -6.80 3.96 7.01
CA VAL A 127 -7.49 3.73 8.29
C VAL A 127 -7.56 2.23 8.60
N THR A 128 -7.87 1.42 7.58
CA THR A 128 -7.91 -0.03 7.72
C THR A 128 -6.52 -0.57 8.08
N LEU A 129 -5.49 -0.07 7.42
CA LEU A 129 -4.11 -0.45 7.73
C LEU A 129 -3.76 -0.12 9.19
N ARG A 130 -4.12 1.07 9.65
CA ARG A 130 -3.83 1.46 11.04
C ARG A 130 -4.49 0.52 12.03
N ALA A 131 -5.75 0.16 11.80
CA ALA A 131 -6.45 -0.80 12.65
C ALA A 131 -5.76 -2.17 12.62
N TRP A 132 -5.37 -2.62 11.45
CA TRP A 132 -4.66 -3.88 11.28
C TRP A 132 -3.33 -3.88 12.03
N LEU A 133 -2.59 -2.78 11.95
CA LEU A 133 -1.30 -2.65 12.66
C LEU A 133 -1.48 -2.67 14.17
N ARG A 134 -2.64 -2.22 14.68
CA ARG A 134 -2.94 -2.26 16.11
C ARG A 134 -3.37 -3.63 16.60
N GLY A 135 -3.48 -4.61 15.69
CA GLY A 135 -3.83 -5.97 16.05
C GLY A 135 -5.15 -6.47 15.51
N GLU A 136 -5.94 -5.62 14.87
CA GLU A 136 -7.24 -6.01 14.28
C GLU A 136 -7.01 -6.69 12.94
N ARG A 137 -6.48 -7.91 12.99
CA ARG A 137 -6.01 -8.64 11.81
C ARG A 137 -7.12 -9.09 10.88
N ASP A 138 -8.36 -9.05 11.34
CA ASP A 138 -9.54 -9.38 10.53
C ASP A 138 -10.00 -8.22 9.65
N ARG A 139 -9.41 -7.05 9.82
CA ARG A 139 -9.80 -5.86 9.04
C ARG A 139 -9.47 -5.96 7.56
N MET A 140 -8.44 -6.71 7.23
CA MET A 140 -8.06 -6.91 5.84
C MET A 140 -7.25 -8.20 5.70
N LYS A 141 -7.27 -8.77 4.51
CA LYS A 141 -6.50 -9.96 4.20
C LYS A 141 -5.29 -9.58 3.37
N VAL A 142 -4.12 -9.81 3.93
CA VAL A 142 -2.86 -9.53 3.24
C VAL A 142 -2.56 -10.69 2.29
N VAL A 143 -2.28 -10.33 1.05
CA VAL A 143 -1.91 -11.32 0.02
C VAL A 143 -0.44 -11.67 0.19
N ARG A 144 -0.14 -12.95 0.17
CA ARG A 144 1.24 -13.40 0.23
C ARG A 144 1.94 -13.10 -1.10
N VAL A 145 2.99 -12.31 -1.04
CA VAL A 145 3.78 -11.99 -2.22
C VAL A 145 4.78 -13.12 -2.45
N PRO A 146 4.72 -13.80 -3.60
CA PRO A 146 5.66 -14.89 -3.88
C PRO A 146 7.06 -14.35 -4.07
N ALA A 147 8.05 -15.20 -3.83
CA ALA A 147 9.43 -14.87 -4.16
C ALA A 147 9.55 -14.62 -5.67
N VAL A 148 10.50 -13.79 -6.05
CA VAL A 148 10.71 -13.43 -7.46
C VAL A 148 10.87 -14.68 -8.32
N GLU A 149 11.62 -15.68 -7.83
CA GLU A 149 11.82 -16.93 -8.54
C GLU A 149 10.53 -17.71 -8.74
N ALA A 150 9.70 -17.81 -7.70
CA ALA A 150 8.42 -18.49 -7.79
C ALA A 150 7.48 -17.79 -8.76
N GLU A 151 7.48 -16.47 -8.76
CA GLU A 151 6.67 -15.70 -9.70
C GLU A 151 7.17 -15.89 -11.12
N GLY A 152 8.48 -15.93 -11.33
CA GLY A 152 9.05 -16.21 -12.64
C GLY A 152 8.62 -17.57 -13.16
N GLN A 153 8.64 -18.58 -12.32
CA GLN A 153 8.16 -19.91 -12.68
C GLN A 153 6.69 -19.92 -13.03
N ARG A 154 5.88 -19.19 -12.28
CA ARG A 154 4.46 -19.06 -12.58
C ARG A 154 4.23 -18.38 -13.92
N HIS A 155 5.01 -17.39 -14.22
CA HIS A 155 4.93 -16.72 -15.51
C HIS A 155 5.24 -17.66 -16.66
N LEU A 156 6.29 -18.46 -16.52
CA LEU A 156 6.66 -19.43 -17.54
C LEU A 156 5.56 -20.45 -17.75
N VAL A 157 4.96 -20.94 -16.67
CA VAL A 157 3.87 -21.91 -16.78
C VAL A 157 2.66 -21.27 -17.45
N ARG A 158 2.33 -20.06 -17.10
CA ARG A 158 1.24 -19.33 -17.75
C ARG A 158 1.47 -19.17 -19.23
N ASP A 159 2.65 -18.74 -19.61
CA ASP A 159 2.97 -18.51 -21.02
C ASP A 159 2.79 -19.79 -21.83
N ARG A 160 3.18 -20.92 -21.27
CA ARG A 160 3.00 -22.21 -21.94
C ARG A 160 1.54 -22.63 -22.03
N GLY A 161 0.81 -22.48 -20.94
CA GLY A 161 -0.53 -23.04 -20.84
C GLY A 161 -1.63 -22.10 -21.26
N THR A 162 -1.40 -20.82 -21.28
CA THR A 162 -2.46 -19.83 -21.42
C THR A 162 -2.15 -18.71 -22.40
N LEU A 163 -1.22 -18.93 -23.32
CA LEU A 163 -0.88 -17.89 -24.28
C LEU A 163 -2.11 -17.40 -25.03
N GLN A 164 -2.95 -18.31 -25.47
CA GLN A 164 -4.20 -17.98 -26.14
C GLN A 164 -5.15 -17.24 -25.20
N LYS A 165 -5.15 -17.63 -23.96
CA LYS A 165 -6.02 -17.06 -22.95
C LYS A 165 -5.61 -15.61 -22.65
N GLU A 166 -4.32 -15.35 -22.58
CA GLU A 166 -3.84 -14.00 -22.34
C GLU A 166 -4.19 -13.07 -23.48
N ILE A 167 -4.05 -13.52 -24.69
CA ILE A 167 -4.42 -12.76 -25.87
C ILE A 167 -5.90 -12.39 -25.81
N GLY A 168 -6.73 -13.29 -25.35
CA GLY A 168 -8.14 -13.03 -25.23
C GLY A 168 -8.51 -12.11 -24.07
N GLN A 169 -7.68 -12.03 -23.03
CA GLN A 169 -7.94 -11.22 -21.87
C GLN A 169 -7.40 -9.80 -21.97
N HIS A 170 -6.43 -9.59 -22.78
CA HIS A 170 -5.80 -8.30 -22.99
C HIS A 170 -6.24 -7.72 -24.30
#